data_b5b2f620b48838315565abfee372af93
#
_entry.id   b5b2f620b48838315565abfee372af93
#
_cell.length_a   1.000
_cell.length_b   1.000
_cell.length_c   1.000
_cell.angle_alpha   90.00
_cell.angle_beta   90.00
_cell.angle_gamma   90.00
#
_symmetry.space_group_name_H-M   'P 1'
#
loop_
_entity.id
_entity.type
_entity.pdbx_description
1 polymer ?
#
loop_
_entity_poly.entity_id
_entity_poly.type
_entity_poly.pdbx_seq_one_letter_code
_entity_poly.pdbx_strand_id
1 'polypeptide(L)'
;MPQNYDVIVIGAGIVGLATAMKLGERFPTLRLLILEKEDGIARHQTGHNSGVIHGGIYYKPGSLKAANCVAGRRALLEFCDRNGIAYELCGKVIVATDAEEIPRLEELFRRGTANQVPGLQMIGPERLREIEPHARGVRAIHSPATGIIDFTQVAEAYARTVRERGGDILTSRVVKKISRSGGELIVGTGWEEFRGRFLVNCGGLYSDRVARMVDAESTATKVQIVPFRGEYYKIAPPKGSLIKGLIYPVPDPSFPFLGVHFTRSIHGYVEAGPNAVLALAREGYRKSDINLRDLWETLSFSGFRSVARRYWRMGLEEQVRSFSKRAFTRALQRLLPAITEDDLQPGGAGVRAQAVGADGALLDDFVIRQSPNAIHVLNAPSPGATASLAI
;
A
#
# COMPACT_ATOMS: atom_id res chain seq x y z
N MET A 1 4.42 -25.00 -28.64
CA MET A 1 5.48 -23.99 -28.84
C MET A 1 5.28 -22.94 -27.75
N PRO A 2 6.34 -22.38 -27.16
CA PRO A 2 6.17 -21.29 -26.18
C PRO A 2 5.45 -20.11 -26.84
N GLN A 3 4.51 -19.54 -26.13
CA GLN A 3 3.78 -18.34 -26.59
C GLN A 3 4.70 -17.13 -26.49
N ASN A 4 4.84 -16.38 -27.55
CA ASN A 4 5.73 -15.22 -27.65
C ASN A 4 4.97 -13.92 -27.36
N TYR A 5 5.50 -13.11 -26.45
CA TYR A 5 4.96 -11.80 -26.06
C TYR A 5 6.03 -10.72 -26.21
N ASP A 6 5.62 -9.47 -26.40
CA ASP A 6 6.54 -8.35 -26.38
C ASP A 6 6.88 -7.95 -24.94
N VAL A 7 5.87 -7.94 -24.05
CA VAL A 7 6.04 -7.64 -22.63
C VAL A 7 5.29 -8.65 -21.76
N ILE A 8 6.00 -9.16 -20.73
CA ILE A 8 5.42 -9.96 -19.66
C ILE A 8 5.41 -9.13 -18.37
N VAL A 9 4.24 -8.95 -17.77
CA VAL A 9 4.06 -8.32 -16.45
C VAL A 9 3.85 -9.42 -15.42
N ILE A 10 4.61 -9.41 -14.33
CA ILE A 10 4.43 -10.36 -13.23
C ILE A 10 3.67 -9.69 -12.09
N GLY A 11 2.51 -10.22 -11.78
CA GLY A 11 1.58 -9.76 -10.75
C GLY A 11 0.40 -8.96 -11.30
N ALA A 12 -0.82 -9.43 -11.03
CA ALA A 12 -2.08 -8.76 -11.35
C ALA A 12 -2.66 -7.97 -10.17
N GLY A 13 -1.79 -7.37 -9.36
CA GLY A 13 -2.15 -6.30 -8.44
C GLY A 13 -2.36 -4.97 -9.17
N ILE A 14 -2.82 -3.94 -8.47
CA ILE A 14 -3.20 -2.65 -9.06
C ILE A 14 -2.06 -1.99 -9.85
N VAL A 15 -0.80 -2.13 -9.42
CA VAL A 15 0.36 -1.56 -10.12
C VAL A 15 0.64 -2.31 -11.42
N GLY A 16 0.60 -3.66 -11.41
CA GLY A 16 0.82 -4.46 -12.61
C GLY A 16 -0.27 -4.25 -13.66
N LEU A 17 -1.53 -4.21 -13.24
CA LEU A 17 -2.67 -3.95 -14.10
C LEU A 17 -2.63 -2.54 -14.70
N ALA A 18 -2.34 -1.52 -13.87
CA ALA A 18 -2.17 -0.14 -14.35
C ALA A 18 -1.03 -0.03 -15.38
N THR A 19 0.10 -0.71 -15.10
CA THR A 19 1.26 -0.73 -16.01
C THR A 19 0.91 -1.36 -17.36
N ALA A 20 0.28 -2.54 -17.35
CA ALA A 20 -0.14 -3.22 -18.58
C ALA A 20 -1.16 -2.40 -19.37
N MET A 21 -2.15 -1.81 -18.68
CA MET A 21 -3.13 -0.92 -19.30
C MET A 21 -2.46 0.27 -20.00
N LYS A 22 -1.55 0.97 -19.30
CA LYS A 22 -0.81 2.12 -19.85
C LYS A 22 0.11 1.74 -21.00
N LEU A 23 0.72 0.55 -20.96
CA LEU A 23 1.50 0.02 -22.08
C LEU A 23 0.61 -0.23 -23.30
N GLY A 24 -0.55 -0.88 -23.13
CA GLY A 24 -1.51 -1.12 -24.22
C GLY A 24 -2.13 0.17 -24.77
N GLU A 25 -2.32 1.21 -23.95
CA GLU A 25 -2.74 2.53 -24.40
C GLU A 25 -1.68 3.20 -25.28
N ARG A 26 -0.42 3.14 -24.85
CA ARG A 26 0.68 3.84 -25.53
C ARG A 26 1.19 3.09 -26.75
N PHE A 27 1.12 1.77 -26.74
CA PHE A 27 1.64 0.87 -27.78
C PHE A 27 0.60 -0.20 -28.14
N PRO A 28 -0.42 0.15 -28.94
CA PRO A 28 -1.58 -0.73 -29.17
C PRO A 28 -1.27 -2.07 -29.87
N THR A 29 -0.11 -2.19 -30.49
CA THR A 29 0.33 -3.41 -31.21
C THR A 29 1.13 -4.38 -30.34
N LEU A 30 1.46 -4.00 -29.09
CA LEU A 30 2.20 -4.87 -28.20
C LEU A 30 1.34 -6.08 -27.77
N ARG A 31 1.95 -7.27 -27.86
CA ARG A 31 1.41 -8.48 -27.25
C ARG A 31 1.80 -8.50 -25.78
N LEU A 32 0.80 -8.28 -24.92
CA LEU A 32 0.98 -8.16 -23.47
C LEU A 32 0.48 -9.42 -22.76
N LEU A 33 1.26 -9.91 -21.81
CA LEU A 33 0.88 -10.98 -20.91
C LEU A 33 1.03 -10.52 -19.46
N ILE A 34 0.02 -10.77 -18.64
CA ILE A 34 0.12 -10.66 -17.19
C ILE A 34 0.07 -12.08 -16.60
N LEU A 35 1.05 -12.42 -15.76
CA LEU A 35 1.09 -13.67 -15.01
C LEU A 35 0.76 -13.40 -13.54
N GLU A 36 -0.30 -14.03 -13.03
CA GLU A 36 -0.72 -13.94 -11.63
C GLU A 36 -0.68 -15.32 -10.97
N LYS A 37 -0.09 -15.39 -9.77
CA LYS A 37 0.05 -16.65 -9.04
C LYS A 37 -1.26 -17.17 -8.44
N GLU A 38 -2.15 -16.23 -8.05
CA GLU A 38 -3.45 -16.55 -7.47
C GLU A 38 -4.48 -16.95 -8.53
N ASP A 39 -5.60 -17.48 -8.08
CA ASP A 39 -6.76 -17.82 -8.92
C ASP A 39 -7.53 -16.61 -9.45
N GLY A 40 -7.23 -15.41 -8.93
CA GLY A 40 -7.84 -14.15 -9.30
C GLY A 40 -6.89 -12.96 -9.15
N ILE A 41 -7.26 -11.85 -9.75
CA ILE A 41 -6.54 -10.58 -9.65
C ILE A 41 -6.77 -9.93 -8.27
N ALA A 42 -5.89 -9.00 -7.88
CA ALA A 42 -6.06 -8.15 -6.69
C ALA A 42 -6.16 -8.88 -5.33
N ARG A 43 -5.73 -10.14 -5.24
CA ARG A 43 -5.89 -10.99 -4.04
C ARG A 43 -5.04 -10.58 -2.83
N HIS A 44 -4.02 -9.74 -3.02
CA HIS A 44 -3.11 -9.33 -1.96
C HIS A 44 -3.31 -7.86 -1.56
N GLN A 45 -2.25 -7.03 -1.50
CA GLN A 45 -2.30 -5.65 -1.01
C GLN A 45 -3.41 -4.80 -1.67
N THR A 46 -3.77 -5.08 -2.92
CA THR A 46 -4.84 -4.39 -3.64
C THR A 46 -6.23 -4.66 -3.04
N GLY A 47 -6.49 -5.89 -2.61
CA GLY A 47 -7.75 -6.27 -1.95
C GLY A 47 -7.70 -6.17 -0.42
N HIS A 48 -6.53 -5.85 0.17
CA HIS A 48 -6.31 -5.81 1.62
C HIS A 48 -5.69 -4.48 2.05
N ASN A 49 -6.41 -3.39 1.86
CA ASN A 49 -6.01 -2.03 2.20
C ASN A 49 -7.20 -1.23 2.74
N SER A 50 -6.94 -0.03 3.24
CA SER A 50 -7.96 0.84 3.84
C SER A 50 -8.84 1.60 2.83
N GLY A 51 -8.67 1.42 1.53
CA GLY A 51 -9.46 2.09 0.51
C GLY A 51 -9.27 3.61 0.43
N VAL A 52 -8.16 4.16 0.92
CA VAL A 52 -7.95 5.60 0.99
C VAL A 52 -7.34 6.17 -0.29
N ILE A 53 -8.01 7.17 -0.87
CA ILE A 53 -7.46 8.03 -1.91
C ILE A 53 -6.61 9.10 -1.23
N HIS A 54 -5.28 8.97 -1.30
CA HIS A 54 -4.35 9.85 -0.60
C HIS A 54 -4.17 11.21 -1.29
N GLY A 55 -4.10 12.28 -0.49
CA GLY A 55 -3.87 13.65 -0.98
C GLY A 55 -2.39 14.04 -1.19
N GLY A 56 -1.43 13.35 -0.54
CA GLY A 56 0.00 13.67 -0.66
C GLY A 56 0.62 14.41 0.53
N ILE A 57 -0.06 14.54 1.67
CA ILE A 57 0.33 15.37 2.82
C ILE A 57 1.64 14.90 3.46
N TYR A 58 1.80 13.59 3.64
CA TYR A 58 2.89 13.00 4.44
C TYR A 58 4.24 12.95 3.72
N TYR A 59 4.26 13.06 2.40
CA TYR A 59 5.43 12.72 1.59
C TYR A 59 6.40 13.89 1.50
N LYS A 60 7.69 13.57 1.50
CA LYS A 60 8.74 14.56 1.35
C LYS A 60 8.59 15.25 -0.01
N PRO A 61 8.52 16.58 -0.06
CA PRO A 61 8.47 17.31 -1.32
C PRO A 61 9.65 16.92 -2.23
N GLY A 62 9.37 16.71 -3.52
CA GLY A 62 10.35 16.26 -4.51
C GLY A 62 10.60 14.76 -4.53
N SER A 63 10.03 13.96 -3.63
CA SER A 63 10.11 12.49 -3.69
C SER A 63 9.20 11.92 -4.78
N LEU A 64 9.50 10.69 -5.24
CA LEU A 64 8.65 9.98 -6.19
C LEU A 64 7.25 9.76 -5.64
N LYS A 65 7.12 9.47 -4.33
CA LYS A 65 5.81 9.37 -3.66
C LYS A 65 5.00 10.65 -3.76
N ALA A 66 5.60 11.81 -3.51
CA ALA A 66 4.90 13.09 -3.56
C ALA A 66 4.42 13.38 -4.99
N ALA A 67 5.31 13.30 -5.97
CA ALA A 67 4.99 13.57 -7.38
C ALA A 67 3.94 12.60 -7.93
N ASN A 68 4.14 11.30 -7.72
CA ASN A 68 3.21 10.28 -8.23
C ASN A 68 1.89 10.25 -7.45
N CYS A 69 1.84 10.66 -6.18
CA CYS A 69 0.58 10.74 -5.44
C CYS A 69 -0.34 11.81 -6.03
N VAL A 70 0.17 13.00 -6.29
CA VAL A 70 -0.63 14.12 -6.83
C VAL A 70 -1.09 13.81 -8.25
N ALA A 71 -0.16 13.41 -9.13
CA ALA A 71 -0.48 13.06 -10.52
C ALA A 71 -1.40 11.83 -10.60
N GLY A 72 -1.09 10.78 -9.83
CA GLY A 72 -1.84 9.53 -9.82
C GLY A 72 -3.25 9.70 -9.24
N ARG A 73 -3.42 10.51 -8.18
CA ARG A 73 -4.74 10.84 -7.65
C ARG A 73 -5.63 11.47 -8.71
N ARG A 74 -5.12 12.47 -9.44
CA ARG A 74 -5.86 13.11 -10.53
C ARG A 74 -6.27 12.09 -11.60
N ALA A 75 -5.30 11.31 -12.09
CA ALA A 75 -5.55 10.30 -13.10
C ALA A 75 -6.53 9.21 -12.60
N LEU A 76 -6.45 8.82 -11.33
CA LEU A 76 -7.37 7.86 -10.71
C LEU A 76 -8.80 8.38 -10.70
N LEU A 77 -9.04 9.61 -10.26
CA LEU A 77 -10.37 10.20 -10.22
C LEU A 77 -10.97 10.31 -11.63
N GLU A 78 -10.19 10.82 -12.59
CA GLU A 78 -10.59 10.89 -14.00
C GLU A 78 -10.89 9.49 -14.60
N PHE A 79 -10.15 8.47 -14.18
CA PHE A 79 -10.41 7.09 -14.58
C PHE A 79 -11.71 6.56 -13.95
N CYS A 80 -11.93 6.82 -12.68
CA CYS A 80 -13.14 6.40 -11.97
C CYS A 80 -14.39 7.03 -12.59
N ASP A 81 -14.35 8.33 -12.86
CA ASP A 81 -15.47 9.04 -13.50
C ASP A 81 -15.82 8.44 -14.87
N ARG A 82 -14.79 8.15 -15.69
CA ARG A 82 -15.00 7.54 -17.03
C ARG A 82 -15.51 6.11 -16.99
N ASN A 83 -15.23 5.37 -15.92
CA ASN A 83 -15.58 3.95 -15.79
C ASN A 83 -16.75 3.68 -14.84
N GLY A 84 -17.39 4.72 -14.29
CA GLY A 84 -18.50 4.60 -13.36
C GLY A 84 -18.13 3.94 -12.03
N ILE A 85 -16.86 4.10 -11.57
CA ILE A 85 -16.40 3.55 -10.30
C ILE A 85 -16.71 4.54 -9.18
N ALA A 86 -17.49 4.10 -8.21
CA ALA A 86 -17.89 4.93 -7.09
C ALA A 86 -16.69 5.26 -6.18
N TYR A 87 -16.55 6.51 -5.81
CA TYR A 87 -15.64 7.01 -4.78
C TYR A 87 -16.31 8.17 -4.03
N GLU A 88 -15.76 8.53 -2.88
CA GLU A 88 -16.25 9.68 -2.11
C GLU A 88 -15.07 10.48 -1.57
N LEU A 89 -15.05 11.79 -1.80
CA LEU A 89 -14.10 12.71 -1.18
C LEU A 89 -14.65 13.17 0.18
N CYS A 90 -14.65 12.25 1.14
CA CYS A 90 -15.19 12.47 2.48
C CYS A 90 -14.30 13.36 3.37
N GLY A 91 -13.10 13.66 2.93
CA GLY A 91 -12.13 14.43 3.69
C GLY A 91 -11.39 13.61 4.76
N LYS A 92 -10.32 14.24 5.28
CA LYS A 92 -9.51 13.72 6.38
C LYS A 92 -9.13 14.83 7.34
N VAL A 93 -9.14 14.52 8.63
CA VAL A 93 -8.52 15.36 9.66
C VAL A 93 -7.28 14.66 10.23
N ILE A 94 -6.17 15.39 10.36
CA ILE A 94 -4.98 14.95 11.08
C ILE A 94 -4.93 15.76 12.36
N VAL A 95 -5.07 15.10 13.49
CA VAL A 95 -5.41 15.73 14.77
C VAL A 95 -4.20 15.70 15.71
N ALA A 96 -3.78 16.87 16.18
CA ALA A 96 -2.91 16.99 17.34
C ALA A 96 -3.77 16.92 18.61
N THR A 97 -3.48 15.94 19.44
CA THR A 97 -4.25 15.67 20.68
C THR A 97 -3.70 16.46 21.86
N ASP A 98 -2.50 16.95 21.77
CA ASP A 98 -1.81 17.79 22.76
C ASP A 98 -0.93 18.85 22.08
N ALA A 99 -0.42 19.81 22.87
CA ALA A 99 0.40 20.92 22.37
C ALA A 99 1.78 20.49 21.84
N GLU A 100 2.31 19.37 22.33
CA GLU A 100 3.62 18.86 21.91
C GLU A 100 3.58 18.32 20.47
N GLU A 101 2.41 17.95 19.97
CA GLU A 101 2.21 17.49 18.60
C GLU A 101 2.10 18.64 17.57
N ILE A 102 1.85 19.90 18.01
CA ILE A 102 1.63 21.04 17.12
C ILE A 102 2.81 21.30 16.17
N PRO A 103 4.08 21.33 16.61
CA PRO A 103 5.19 21.57 15.68
C PRO A 103 5.29 20.54 14.56
N ARG A 104 4.99 19.27 14.87
CA ARG A 104 4.95 18.16 13.88
C ARG A 104 3.77 18.33 12.92
N LEU A 105 2.63 18.77 13.41
CA LEU A 105 1.47 19.07 12.58
C LEU A 105 1.74 20.22 11.61
N GLU A 106 2.41 21.27 12.05
CA GLU A 106 2.80 22.41 11.22
C GLU A 106 3.81 22.02 10.12
N GLU A 107 4.75 21.15 10.44
CA GLU A 107 5.67 20.58 9.45
C GLU A 107 4.91 19.76 8.38
N LEU A 108 3.91 18.96 8.78
CA LEU A 108 3.04 18.25 7.84
C LEU A 108 2.24 19.18 6.96
N PHE A 109 1.71 20.26 7.53
CA PHE A 109 0.98 21.29 6.78
C PHE A 109 1.88 21.93 5.72
N ARG A 110 3.11 22.29 6.10
CA ARG A 110 4.10 22.84 5.18
C ARG A 110 4.44 21.86 4.04
N ARG A 111 4.62 20.55 4.34
CA ARG A 111 4.84 19.52 3.33
C ARG A 111 3.65 19.38 2.39
N GLY A 112 2.44 19.31 2.93
CA GLY A 112 1.22 19.20 2.15
C GLY A 112 1.01 20.40 1.22
N THR A 113 1.32 21.61 1.70
CA THR A 113 1.28 22.84 0.90
C THR A 113 2.33 22.81 -0.22
N ALA A 114 3.57 22.40 0.09
CA ALA A 114 4.64 22.25 -0.90
C ALA A 114 4.32 21.19 -1.96
N ASN A 115 3.59 20.14 -1.59
CA ASN A 115 3.08 19.11 -2.51
C ASN A 115 1.78 19.53 -3.24
N GLN A 116 1.32 20.78 -3.06
CA GLN A 116 0.12 21.32 -3.71
C GLN A 116 -1.15 20.48 -3.44
N VAL A 117 -1.30 19.98 -2.21
CA VAL A 117 -2.52 19.24 -1.81
C VAL A 117 -3.72 20.19 -1.84
N PRO A 118 -4.76 19.90 -2.63
CA PRO A 118 -5.88 20.83 -2.82
C PRO A 118 -6.68 21.07 -1.53
N GLY A 119 -6.99 22.32 -1.25
CA GLY A 119 -7.90 22.71 -0.16
C GLY A 119 -7.38 22.42 1.27
N LEU A 120 -6.07 22.18 1.44
CA LEU A 120 -5.48 21.90 2.74
C LEU A 120 -5.62 23.10 3.68
N GLN A 121 -6.10 22.86 4.91
CA GLN A 121 -6.34 23.90 5.89
C GLN A 121 -5.81 23.49 7.26
N MET A 122 -5.15 24.44 7.95
CA MET A 122 -4.89 24.33 9.39
C MET A 122 -6.12 24.85 10.13
N ILE A 123 -6.68 24.05 11.04
CA ILE A 123 -7.95 24.33 11.73
C ILE A 123 -7.80 24.25 13.25
N GLY A 124 -8.59 25.04 13.96
CA GLY A 124 -8.73 24.99 15.42
C GLY A 124 -9.74 23.95 15.88
N PRO A 125 -9.90 23.78 17.22
CA PRO A 125 -10.79 22.76 17.80
C PRO A 125 -12.27 23.00 17.49
N GLU A 126 -12.71 24.25 17.30
CA GLU A 126 -14.10 24.58 16.94
C GLU A 126 -14.42 24.01 15.55
N ARG A 127 -13.57 24.32 14.57
CA ARG A 127 -13.75 23.81 13.20
C ARG A 127 -13.56 22.31 13.11
N LEU A 128 -12.69 21.73 13.93
CA LEU A 128 -12.55 20.26 14.03
C LEU A 128 -13.87 19.63 14.45
N ARG A 129 -14.55 20.19 15.47
CA ARG A 129 -15.86 19.69 15.94
C ARG A 129 -16.99 19.82 14.92
N GLU A 130 -16.93 20.82 14.05
CA GLU A 130 -17.91 20.94 12.95
C GLU A 130 -17.74 19.80 11.92
N ILE A 131 -16.48 19.42 11.61
CA ILE A 131 -16.17 18.37 10.64
C ILE A 131 -16.33 16.98 11.25
N GLU A 132 -15.71 16.74 12.40
CA GLU A 132 -15.74 15.49 13.17
C GLU A 132 -16.17 15.77 14.62
N PRO A 133 -17.48 15.77 14.91
CA PRO A 133 -18.03 16.27 16.17
C PRO A 133 -17.50 15.56 17.43
N HIS A 134 -17.06 14.33 17.26
CA HIS A 134 -16.61 13.48 18.37
C HIS A 134 -15.08 13.37 18.46
N ALA A 135 -14.35 13.91 17.49
CA ALA A 135 -12.89 13.94 17.53
C ALA A 135 -12.38 14.92 18.60
N ARG A 136 -11.34 14.48 19.33
CA ARG A 136 -10.67 15.28 20.34
C ARG A 136 -9.32 15.76 19.86
N GLY A 137 -9.09 17.06 19.83
CA GLY A 137 -7.80 17.64 19.50
C GLY A 137 -7.72 19.13 19.83
N VAL A 138 -6.49 19.62 19.95
CA VAL A 138 -6.19 21.05 20.20
C VAL A 138 -5.95 21.81 18.90
N ARG A 139 -5.55 21.10 17.83
CA ARG A 139 -5.34 21.64 16.48
C ARG A 139 -5.41 20.51 15.46
N ALA A 140 -5.77 20.79 14.22
CA ALA A 140 -5.80 19.76 13.19
C ALA A 140 -5.47 20.32 11.79
N ILE A 141 -5.09 19.43 10.88
CA ILE A 141 -5.09 19.68 9.43
C ILE A 141 -6.36 19.06 8.86
N HIS A 142 -7.11 19.83 8.10
CA HIS A 142 -8.21 19.34 7.28
C HIS A 142 -7.78 19.21 5.83
N SER A 143 -7.99 18.04 5.22
CA SER A 143 -7.69 17.73 3.83
C SER A 143 -8.96 17.25 3.12
N PRO A 144 -9.75 18.13 2.50
CA PRO A 144 -10.99 17.76 1.81
C PRO A 144 -10.74 16.90 0.56
N ALA A 145 -9.54 16.97 0.00
CA ALA A 145 -9.15 16.21 -1.18
C ALA A 145 -8.83 14.73 -0.92
N THR A 146 -8.85 14.27 0.33
CA THR A 146 -8.69 12.85 0.68
C THR A 146 -10.06 12.17 0.57
N GLY A 147 -10.08 10.94 0.06
CA GLY A 147 -11.33 10.21 -0.14
C GLY A 147 -11.20 8.71 0.11
N ILE A 148 -12.28 8.01 -0.19
CA ILE A 148 -12.41 6.56 -0.05
C ILE A 148 -12.91 5.93 -1.35
N ILE A 149 -12.45 4.71 -1.62
CA ILE A 149 -12.73 3.95 -2.83
C ILE A 149 -12.52 2.46 -2.59
N ASP A 150 -13.09 1.61 -3.42
CA ASP A 150 -12.72 0.20 -3.51
C ASP A 150 -11.66 0.01 -4.61
N PHE A 151 -10.41 -0.23 -4.21
CA PHE A 151 -9.33 -0.48 -5.17
C PHE A 151 -9.45 -1.83 -5.88
N THR A 152 -10.28 -2.76 -5.41
CA THR A 152 -10.58 -3.99 -6.14
C THR A 152 -11.37 -3.68 -7.40
N GLN A 153 -12.40 -2.83 -7.31
CA GLN A 153 -13.17 -2.37 -8.48
C GLN A 153 -12.29 -1.62 -9.49
N VAL A 154 -11.36 -0.80 -9.00
CA VAL A 154 -10.38 -0.11 -9.87
C VAL A 154 -9.50 -1.12 -10.61
N ALA A 155 -8.98 -2.12 -9.91
CA ALA A 155 -8.15 -3.18 -10.50
C ALA A 155 -8.93 -4.01 -11.53
N GLU A 156 -10.19 -4.32 -11.26
CA GLU A 156 -11.07 -5.01 -12.20
C GLU A 156 -11.31 -4.19 -13.48
N ALA A 157 -11.50 -2.88 -13.36
CA ALA A 157 -11.63 -2.00 -14.50
C ALA A 157 -10.32 -1.91 -15.32
N TYR A 158 -9.16 -1.84 -14.67
CA TYR A 158 -7.88 -1.92 -15.37
C TYR A 158 -7.74 -3.25 -16.13
N ALA A 159 -8.07 -4.38 -15.48
CA ALA A 159 -8.00 -5.70 -16.09
C ALA A 159 -8.95 -5.83 -17.29
N ARG A 160 -10.14 -5.28 -17.19
CA ARG A 160 -11.10 -5.22 -18.31
C ARG A 160 -10.50 -4.46 -19.49
N THR A 161 -9.96 -3.27 -19.27
CA THR A 161 -9.32 -2.47 -20.32
C THR A 161 -8.11 -3.19 -20.95
N VAL A 162 -7.31 -3.93 -20.16
CA VAL A 162 -6.20 -4.74 -20.71
C VAL A 162 -6.74 -5.80 -21.66
N ARG A 163 -7.80 -6.55 -21.28
CA ARG A 163 -8.40 -7.60 -22.11
C ARG A 163 -9.07 -7.04 -23.37
N GLU A 164 -9.78 -5.94 -23.28
CA GLU A 164 -10.43 -5.24 -24.41
C GLU A 164 -9.40 -4.80 -25.46
N ARG A 165 -8.15 -4.57 -25.04
CA ARG A 165 -7.03 -4.23 -25.94
C ARG A 165 -6.21 -5.45 -26.39
N GLY A 166 -6.71 -6.67 -26.13
CA GLY A 166 -6.07 -7.91 -26.55
C GLY A 166 -4.91 -8.37 -25.67
N GLY A 167 -4.75 -7.83 -24.46
CA GLY A 167 -3.77 -8.32 -23.49
C GLY A 167 -4.28 -9.56 -22.75
N ASP A 168 -3.40 -10.53 -22.52
CA ASP A 168 -3.69 -11.76 -21.80
C ASP A 168 -3.44 -11.59 -20.29
N ILE A 169 -4.38 -12.09 -19.48
CA ILE A 169 -4.22 -12.18 -18.02
C ILE A 169 -4.42 -13.63 -17.62
N LEU A 170 -3.33 -14.31 -17.27
CA LEU A 170 -3.34 -15.69 -16.84
C LEU A 170 -3.15 -15.79 -15.33
N THR A 171 -4.17 -16.27 -14.66
CA THR A 171 -4.18 -16.56 -13.21
C THR A 171 -3.71 -18.00 -12.92
N SER A 172 -3.44 -18.31 -11.65
CA SER A 172 -2.88 -19.59 -11.22
C SER A 172 -1.54 -19.94 -11.92
N ARG A 173 -0.73 -18.93 -12.19
CA ARG A 173 0.57 -19.02 -12.89
C ARG A 173 1.69 -18.49 -12.00
N VAL A 174 2.15 -19.35 -11.09
CA VAL A 174 3.29 -19.06 -10.20
C VAL A 174 4.58 -19.06 -11.00
N VAL A 175 5.23 -17.90 -11.14
CA VAL A 175 6.57 -17.84 -11.76
C VAL A 175 7.58 -18.51 -10.84
N LYS A 176 8.25 -19.55 -11.35
CA LYS A 176 9.23 -20.36 -10.61
C LYS A 176 10.67 -20.13 -11.08
N LYS A 177 10.86 -19.77 -12.34
CA LYS A 177 12.17 -19.55 -12.95
C LYS A 177 12.08 -18.51 -14.05
N ILE A 178 13.11 -17.68 -14.14
CA ILE A 178 13.31 -16.78 -15.28
C ILE A 178 14.72 -17.02 -15.80
N SER A 179 14.86 -17.18 -17.10
CA SER A 179 16.16 -17.36 -17.77
C SER A 179 16.21 -16.49 -19.03
N ARG A 180 17.41 -16.31 -19.58
CA ARG A 180 17.65 -15.56 -20.81
C ARG A 180 18.12 -16.49 -21.92
N SER A 181 17.57 -16.31 -23.12
CA SER A 181 17.99 -17.05 -24.32
C SER A 181 17.72 -16.22 -25.56
N GLY A 182 18.72 -16.06 -26.42
CA GLY A 182 18.55 -15.35 -27.69
C GLY A 182 18.11 -13.87 -27.55
N GLY A 183 18.47 -13.21 -26.45
CA GLY A 183 18.03 -11.82 -26.18
C GLY A 183 16.63 -11.68 -25.58
N GLU A 184 15.91 -12.79 -25.41
CA GLU A 184 14.58 -12.85 -24.78
C GLU A 184 14.65 -13.39 -23.36
N LEU A 185 13.61 -13.10 -22.58
CA LEU A 185 13.37 -13.67 -21.26
C LEU A 185 12.41 -14.86 -21.39
N ILE A 186 12.76 -15.99 -20.78
CA ILE A 186 11.91 -17.18 -20.70
C ILE A 186 11.41 -17.26 -19.26
N VAL A 187 10.10 -17.14 -19.11
CA VAL A 187 9.42 -17.17 -17.82
C VAL A 187 8.72 -18.53 -17.66
N GLY A 188 9.22 -19.34 -16.73
CA GLY A 188 8.68 -20.69 -16.44
C GLY A 188 7.77 -20.71 -15.22
N THR A 189 6.59 -21.32 -15.35
CA THR A 189 5.60 -21.49 -14.27
C THR A 189 5.59 -22.92 -13.68
N GLY A 190 6.43 -23.80 -14.20
CA GLY A 190 6.57 -25.19 -13.78
C GLY A 190 6.13 -26.19 -14.86
N TRP A 191 5.07 -25.92 -15.57
CA TRP A 191 4.58 -26.72 -16.72
C TRP A 191 4.42 -25.94 -18.01
N GLU A 192 4.46 -24.60 -17.95
CA GLU A 192 4.37 -23.72 -19.13
C GLU A 192 5.57 -22.78 -19.15
N GLU A 193 6.01 -22.41 -20.33
CA GLU A 193 7.03 -21.41 -20.58
C GLU A 193 6.49 -20.32 -21.51
N PHE A 194 6.72 -19.08 -21.14
CA PHE A 194 6.37 -17.89 -21.91
C PHE A 194 7.64 -17.16 -22.30
N ARG A 195 7.73 -16.70 -23.54
CA ARG A 195 8.84 -15.88 -24.02
C ARG A 195 8.42 -14.44 -24.11
N GLY A 196 9.27 -13.52 -23.62
CA GLY A 196 9.04 -12.11 -23.67
C GLY A 196 10.30 -11.33 -24.00
N ARG A 197 10.16 -10.27 -24.77
CA ARG A 197 11.27 -9.34 -25.08
C ARG A 197 11.60 -8.49 -23.87
N PHE A 198 10.58 -8.09 -23.13
CA PHE A 198 10.68 -7.28 -21.89
C PHE A 198 9.87 -7.89 -20.76
N LEU A 199 10.27 -7.61 -19.53
CA LEU A 199 9.59 -8.02 -18.33
C LEU A 199 9.37 -6.83 -17.40
N VAL A 200 8.17 -6.71 -16.83
CA VAL A 200 7.90 -5.77 -15.74
C VAL A 200 7.50 -6.56 -14.50
N ASN A 201 8.32 -6.49 -13.47
CA ASN A 201 8.08 -7.13 -12.19
C ASN A 201 7.26 -6.20 -11.28
N CYS A 202 5.99 -6.56 -11.09
CA CYS A 202 5.05 -5.95 -10.16
C CYS A 202 4.60 -6.96 -9.08
N GLY A 203 5.50 -7.86 -8.67
CA GLY A 203 5.24 -9.00 -7.79
C GLY A 203 4.95 -8.64 -6.32
N GLY A 204 4.86 -7.37 -5.94
CA GLY A 204 4.47 -6.91 -4.61
C GLY A 204 5.28 -7.57 -3.49
N LEU A 205 4.65 -8.41 -2.67
CA LEU A 205 5.30 -9.16 -1.59
C LEU A 205 6.45 -10.08 -2.07
N TYR A 206 6.50 -10.41 -3.35
CA TYR A 206 7.52 -11.28 -3.95
C TYR A 206 8.43 -10.56 -4.94
N SER A 207 8.34 -9.23 -5.05
CA SER A 207 9.09 -8.44 -6.03
C SER A 207 10.61 -8.65 -5.97
N ASP A 208 11.16 -8.79 -4.76
CA ASP A 208 12.58 -9.08 -4.51
C ASP A 208 12.99 -10.48 -4.97
N ARG A 209 12.13 -11.49 -4.81
CA ARG A 209 12.37 -12.86 -5.29
C ARG A 209 12.34 -12.93 -6.82
N VAL A 210 11.36 -12.27 -7.44
CA VAL A 210 11.29 -12.18 -8.91
C VAL A 210 12.50 -11.44 -9.48
N ALA A 211 12.92 -10.34 -8.86
CA ALA A 211 14.12 -9.62 -9.30
C ALA A 211 15.37 -10.50 -9.25
N ARG A 212 15.55 -11.31 -8.21
CA ARG A 212 16.66 -12.27 -8.11
C ARG A 212 16.62 -13.38 -9.16
N MET A 213 15.43 -13.78 -9.64
CA MET A 213 15.31 -14.72 -10.75
C MET A 213 15.78 -14.17 -12.08
N VAL A 214 15.61 -12.85 -12.29
CA VAL A 214 16.04 -12.17 -13.53
C VAL A 214 17.54 -11.91 -13.54
N ASP A 215 18.07 -11.43 -12.40
CA ASP A 215 19.47 -11.02 -12.29
C ASP A 215 19.92 -11.10 -10.81
N ALA A 216 20.61 -12.18 -10.48
CA ALA A 216 21.05 -12.46 -9.12
C ALA A 216 22.11 -11.48 -8.58
N GLU A 217 22.88 -10.82 -9.47
CA GLU A 217 23.99 -9.91 -9.10
C GLU A 217 23.61 -8.43 -9.14
N SER A 218 22.41 -8.11 -9.58
CA SER A 218 21.93 -6.72 -9.71
C SER A 218 21.82 -6.01 -8.36
N THR A 219 21.96 -4.68 -8.38
CA THR A 219 21.66 -3.82 -7.21
C THR A 219 20.21 -3.97 -6.71
N ALA A 220 19.30 -4.45 -7.56
CA ALA A 220 17.93 -4.81 -7.18
C ALA A 220 17.89 -5.91 -6.12
N THR A 221 18.91 -6.78 -6.04
CA THR A 221 18.98 -7.91 -5.10
C THR A 221 19.45 -7.52 -3.71
N LYS A 222 19.99 -6.29 -3.53
CA LYS A 222 20.39 -5.75 -2.22
C LYS A 222 19.20 -5.28 -1.35
N VAL A 223 18.01 -5.35 -1.90
CA VAL A 223 16.77 -5.03 -1.21
C VAL A 223 16.00 -6.32 -0.92
N GLN A 224 15.47 -6.45 0.28
CA GLN A 224 14.58 -7.55 0.65
C GLN A 224 13.23 -7.02 1.12
N ILE A 225 12.16 -7.71 0.73
CA ILE A 225 10.82 -7.43 1.24
C ILE A 225 10.64 -8.13 2.58
N VAL A 226 10.36 -7.34 3.61
CA VAL A 226 9.99 -7.79 4.94
C VAL A 226 8.49 -7.53 5.12
N PRO A 227 7.69 -8.58 5.41
CA PRO A 227 6.25 -8.43 5.54
C PRO A 227 5.87 -7.87 6.91
N PHE A 228 5.11 -6.77 6.94
CA PHE A 228 4.50 -6.23 8.16
C PHE A 228 2.98 -6.31 8.04
N ARG A 229 2.35 -7.05 8.99
CA ARG A 229 0.91 -7.15 9.07
C ARG A 229 0.34 -5.96 9.82
N GLY A 230 -0.66 -5.32 9.22
CA GLY A 230 -1.52 -4.34 9.84
C GLY A 230 -2.88 -4.94 10.14
N GLU A 231 -3.26 -4.97 11.40
CA GLU A 231 -4.54 -5.53 11.86
C GLU A 231 -5.56 -4.42 12.08
N TYR A 232 -6.80 -4.67 11.71
CA TYR A 232 -7.90 -3.73 11.82
C TYR A 232 -8.99 -4.27 12.74
N TYR A 233 -9.70 -3.36 13.39
CA TYR A 233 -11.00 -3.61 13.98
C TYR A 233 -12.06 -2.88 13.17
N LYS A 234 -13.26 -3.45 13.09
CA LYS A 234 -14.46 -2.75 12.65
C LYS A 234 -15.14 -2.11 13.84
N ILE A 235 -15.66 -0.90 13.67
CA ILE A 235 -16.44 -0.23 14.69
C ILE A 235 -17.88 -0.74 14.61
N ALA A 236 -18.40 -1.24 15.72
CA ALA A 236 -19.77 -1.75 15.79
C ALA A 236 -20.81 -0.62 15.57
N PRO A 237 -21.88 -0.87 14.81
CA PRO A 237 -23.04 0.02 14.83
C PRO A 237 -23.66 0.10 16.24
N PRO A 238 -24.13 1.26 16.73
CA PRO A 238 -24.26 2.55 16.03
C PRO A 238 -23.03 3.46 16.11
N LYS A 239 -21.95 3.04 16.78
CA LYS A 239 -20.77 3.89 17.02
C LYS A 239 -20.02 4.29 15.74
N GLY A 240 -20.19 3.54 14.63
CA GLY A 240 -19.66 3.94 13.33
C GLY A 240 -20.14 5.31 12.86
N SER A 241 -21.35 5.73 13.25
CA SER A 241 -21.91 7.05 12.93
C SER A 241 -21.16 8.23 13.57
N LEU A 242 -20.31 7.97 14.57
CA LEU A 242 -19.49 9.01 15.23
C LEU A 242 -18.35 9.49 14.33
N ILE A 243 -18.01 8.76 13.28
CA ILE A 243 -16.92 9.07 12.35
C ILE A 243 -17.51 9.39 10.97
N LYS A 244 -17.33 10.61 10.51
CA LYS A 244 -17.86 11.08 9.21
C LYS A 244 -16.92 10.85 8.04
N GLY A 245 -15.61 10.95 8.27
CA GLY A 245 -14.57 10.80 7.27
C GLY A 245 -13.39 9.96 7.78
N LEU A 246 -12.21 10.54 7.77
CA LEU A 246 -10.98 9.89 8.24
C LEU A 246 -10.35 10.71 9.37
N ILE A 247 -10.08 10.07 10.51
CA ILE A 247 -9.49 10.73 11.69
C ILE A 247 -8.13 10.08 11.97
N TYR A 248 -7.06 10.82 11.76
CA TYR A 248 -5.68 10.34 11.84
C TYR A 248 -4.91 11.09 12.92
N PRO A 249 -3.96 10.44 13.64
CA PRO A 249 -3.05 11.14 14.53
C PRO A 249 -1.96 11.87 13.76
N VAL A 250 -1.29 12.79 14.43
CA VAL A 250 0.00 13.31 13.97
C VAL A 250 1.03 12.20 14.00
N PRO A 251 1.76 11.92 12.90
CA PRO A 251 2.80 10.89 12.91
C PRO A 251 3.91 11.20 13.90
N ASP A 252 4.38 10.16 14.59
CA ASP A 252 5.58 10.23 15.40
C ASP A 252 6.80 9.91 14.50
N PRO A 253 7.78 10.82 14.34
CA PRO A 253 8.93 10.60 13.47
C PRO A 253 9.87 9.49 13.97
N SER A 254 9.79 9.14 15.25
CA SER A 254 10.52 7.98 15.81
C SER A 254 9.90 6.65 15.38
N PHE A 255 8.65 6.67 14.85
CA PHE A 255 7.88 5.49 14.47
C PHE A 255 7.84 5.34 12.94
N PRO A 256 8.29 4.20 12.38
CA PRO A 256 8.32 4.01 10.93
C PRO A 256 6.94 3.84 10.30
N PHE A 257 5.90 3.65 11.10
CA PHE A 257 4.54 3.46 10.65
C PHE A 257 3.60 4.48 11.28
N LEU A 258 2.49 4.77 10.61
CA LEU A 258 1.45 5.64 11.14
C LEU A 258 0.72 4.95 12.28
N GLY A 259 0.41 5.70 13.34
CA GLY A 259 -0.38 5.21 14.47
C GLY A 259 -1.82 4.82 14.07
N VAL A 260 -2.49 4.07 14.93
CA VAL A 260 -3.89 3.64 14.71
C VAL A 260 -4.81 4.84 14.49
N HIS A 261 -5.73 4.71 13.56
CA HIS A 261 -6.60 5.78 13.10
C HIS A 261 -7.96 5.22 12.67
N PHE A 262 -8.92 6.09 12.41
CA PHE A 262 -10.23 5.71 11.91
C PHE A 262 -10.35 6.00 10.43
N THR A 263 -10.91 5.05 9.69
CA THR A 263 -11.17 5.16 8.27
C THR A 263 -12.58 4.70 7.96
N ARG A 264 -13.40 5.58 7.41
CA ARG A 264 -14.69 5.18 6.85
C ARG A 264 -14.44 4.44 5.53
N SER A 265 -15.11 3.31 5.34
CA SER A 265 -15.08 2.54 4.10
C SER A 265 -16.15 3.03 3.14
N ILE A 266 -15.91 2.91 1.83
CA ILE A 266 -16.92 3.13 0.78
C ILE A 266 -18.11 2.17 0.92
N HIS A 267 -17.92 1.05 1.60
CA HIS A 267 -18.97 0.05 1.90
C HIS A 267 -19.80 0.38 3.15
N GLY A 268 -19.64 1.58 3.75
CA GLY A 268 -20.48 2.08 4.82
C GLY A 268 -20.11 1.66 6.24
N TYR A 269 -19.05 0.88 6.45
CA TYR A 269 -18.51 0.59 7.78
C TYR A 269 -17.30 1.46 8.11
N VAL A 270 -16.91 1.49 9.38
CA VAL A 270 -15.71 2.18 9.83
C VAL A 270 -14.69 1.15 10.33
N GLU A 271 -13.45 1.32 9.91
CA GLU A 271 -12.30 0.58 10.40
C GLU A 271 -11.45 1.42 11.35
N ALA A 272 -10.90 0.76 12.36
CA ALA A 272 -9.91 1.31 13.27
C ALA A 272 -8.62 0.50 13.17
N GLY A 273 -7.51 1.17 12.92
CA GLY A 273 -6.21 0.54 12.68
C GLY A 273 -5.43 1.28 11.62
N PRO A 274 -4.43 0.62 11.02
CA PRO A 274 -3.84 -0.64 11.49
C PRO A 274 -2.74 -0.42 12.54
N ASN A 275 -2.41 -1.48 13.28
CA ASN A 275 -1.11 -1.62 13.93
C ASN A 275 -0.02 -2.03 12.91
N ALA A 276 1.19 -2.35 13.36
CA ALA A 276 2.25 -2.81 12.47
C ALA A 276 3.13 -3.85 13.18
N VAL A 277 2.86 -5.13 12.93
CA VAL A 277 3.61 -6.26 13.50
C VAL A 277 4.32 -7.05 12.41
N LEU A 278 5.47 -7.64 12.72
CA LEU A 278 6.13 -8.55 11.80
C LEU A 278 5.19 -9.72 11.46
N ALA A 279 4.95 -9.96 10.19
CA ALA A 279 4.23 -11.15 9.73
C ALA A 279 5.21 -12.34 9.62
N LEU A 280 4.78 -13.53 10.06
CA LEU A 280 5.61 -14.75 10.05
C LEU A 280 5.58 -15.48 8.70
N ALA A 281 4.89 -14.91 7.73
CA ALA A 281 4.86 -15.33 6.33
C ALA A 281 4.67 -14.08 5.45
N ARG A 282 5.10 -14.14 4.18
CA ARG A 282 4.88 -13.03 3.22
C ARG A 282 3.39 -12.77 3.01
N GLU A 283 2.57 -13.79 3.10
CA GLU A 283 1.11 -13.73 3.04
C GLU A 283 0.47 -14.01 4.40
N GLY A 284 1.10 -13.53 5.46
CA GLY A 284 0.66 -13.74 6.85
C GLY A 284 -0.49 -12.80 7.23
N TYR A 285 -1.69 -13.02 6.65
CA TYR A 285 -2.89 -12.25 6.95
C TYR A 285 -3.51 -12.63 8.31
N ARG A 286 -3.27 -13.85 8.79
CA ARG A 286 -3.70 -14.32 10.12
C ARG A 286 -2.50 -14.42 11.05
N LYS A 287 -2.74 -14.35 12.36
CA LYS A 287 -1.69 -14.54 13.39
C LYS A 287 -1.09 -15.94 13.35
N SER A 288 -1.86 -16.92 12.91
CA SER A 288 -1.46 -18.32 12.76
C SER A 288 -0.70 -18.65 11.48
N ASP A 289 -0.64 -17.72 10.52
CA ASP A 289 0.03 -17.96 9.25
C ASP A 289 1.54 -17.89 9.43
N ILE A 290 2.19 -19.05 9.39
CA ILE A 290 3.64 -19.19 9.56
C ILE A 290 4.21 -19.91 8.34
N ASN A 291 5.25 -19.31 7.73
CA ASN A 291 6.06 -19.94 6.71
C ASN A 291 7.52 -19.92 7.14
N LEU A 292 8.08 -21.09 7.42
CA LEU A 292 9.43 -21.20 7.96
C LEU A 292 10.51 -20.65 7.03
N ARG A 293 10.32 -20.78 5.71
CA ARG A 293 11.23 -20.22 4.71
C ARG A 293 11.21 -18.69 4.75
N ASP A 294 10.01 -18.08 4.73
CA ASP A 294 9.86 -16.64 4.77
C ASP A 294 10.41 -16.03 6.07
N LEU A 295 10.13 -16.72 7.18
CA LEU A 295 10.64 -16.33 8.50
C LEU A 295 12.17 -16.42 8.55
N TRP A 296 12.75 -17.52 8.09
CA TRP A 296 14.19 -17.69 8.02
C TRP A 296 14.86 -16.62 7.15
N GLU A 297 14.34 -16.40 5.93
CA GLU A 297 14.84 -15.36 5.04
C GLU A 297 14.80 -13.97 5.71
N THR A 298 13.74 -13.67 6.47
CA THR A 298 13.61 -12.39 7.19
C THR A 298 14.61 -12.29 8.34
N LEU A 299 14.71 -13.29 9.22
CA LEU A 299 15.56 -13.26 10.41
C LEU A 299 17.05 -13.35 10.06
N SER A 300 17.42 -14.05 8.99
CA SER A 300 18.81 -14.17 8.53
C SER A 300 19.32 -12.92 7.80
N PHE A 301 18.41 -12.05 7.31
CA PHE A 301 18.78 -10.84 6.58
C PHE A 301 19.42 -9.79 7.48
N SER A 302 20.62 -9.34 7.13
CA SER A 302 21.38 -8.34 7.92
C SER A 302 20.62 -7.03 8.12
N GLY A 303 19.95 -6.56 7.06
CA GLY A 303 19.14 -5.36 7.11
C GLY A 303 18.01 -5.45 8.13
N PHE A 304 17.27 -6.57 8.15
CA PHE A 304 16.21 -6.78 9.15
C PHE A 304 16.77 -6.85 10.57
N ARG A 305 17.93 -7.51 10.80
CA ARG A 305 18.54 -7.54 12.12
C ARG A 305 18.93 -6.15 12.63
N SER A 306 19.37 -5.27 11.75
CA SER A 306 19.66 -3.86 12.08
C SER A 306 18.37 -3.11 12.45
N VAL A 307 17.29 -3.28 11.66
CA VAL A 307 15.94 -2.74 11.97
C VAL A 307 15.45 -3.25 13.31
N ALA A 308 15.53 -4.56 13.57
CA ALA A 308 15.08 -5.17 14.80
C ALA A 308 15.84 -4.63 16.03
N ARG A 309 17.16 -4.47 15.94
CA ARG A 309 17.96 -3.86 17.03
C ARG A 309 17.58 -2.40 17.30
N ARG A 310 17.33 -1.63 16.24
CA ARG A 310 16.98 -0.21 16.36
C ARG A 310 15.59 0.00 16.94
N TYR A 311 14.61 -0.83 16.56
CA TYR A 311 13.19 -0.62 16.85
C TYR A 311 12.57 -1.70 17.76
N TRP A 312 13.36 -2.48 18.51
CA TRP A 312 12.88 -3.63 19.28
C TRP A 312 11.80 -3.27 20.33
N ARG A 313 11.98 -2.14 21.06
CA ARG A 313 11.00 -1.69 22.06
C ARG A 313 9.66 -1.41 21.44
N MET A 314 9.68 -0.70 20.33
CA MET A 314 8.52 -0.35 19.54
C MET A 314 7.85 -1.58 18.95
N GLY A 315 8.63 -2.53 18.45
CA GLY A 315 8.10 -3.83 17.99
C GLY A 315 7.38 -4.59 19.11
N LEU A 316 7.88 -4.55 20.35
CA LEU A 316 7.20 -5.14 21.52
C LEU A 316 5.89 -4.40 21.83
N GLU A 317 5.86 -3.09 21.80
CA GLU A 317 4.64 -2.30 22.03
C GLU A 317 3.58 -2.61 20.99
N GLU A 318 3.96 -2.75 19.72
CA GLU A 318 3.05 -3.17 18.65
C GLU A 318 2.54 -4.61 18.86
N GLN A 319 3.40 -5.53 19.32
CA GLN A 319 2.97 -6.88 19.67
C GLN A 319 1.96 -6.86 20.83
N VAL A 320 2.21 -6.09 21.89
CA VAL A 320 1.25 -5.93 22.99
C VAL A 320 -0.05 -5.37 22.47
N ARG A 321 -0.02 -4.38 21.59
CA ARG A 321 -1.21 -3.79 20.96
C ARG A 321 -1.96 -4.79 20.08
N SER A 322 -1.24 -5.69 19.40
CA SER A 322 -1.82 -6.77 18.60
C SER A 322 -2.58 -7.81 19.46
N PHE A 323 -2.11 -8.08 20.67
CA PHE A 323 -2.74 -9.08 21.56
C PHE A 323 -3.69 -8.48 22.59
N SER A 324 -3.62 -7.16 22.84
CA SER A 324 -4.44 -6.47 23.83
C SER A 324 -5.44 -5.50 23.17
N LYS A 325 -6.69 -5.93 23.06
CA LYS A 325 -7.80 -5.08 22.62
C LYS A 325 -7.87 -3.78 23.43
N ARG A 326 -7.65 -3.88 24.75
CA ARG A 326 -7.62 -2.73 25.67
C ARG A 326 -6.51 -1.73 25.33
N ALA A 327 -5.30 -2.20 25.02
CA ALA A 327 -4.19 -1.32 24.60
C ALA A 327 -4.49 -0.63 23.27
N PHE A 328 -5.11 -1.36 22.34
CA PHE A 328 -5.55 -0.82 21.07
C PHE A 328 -6.63 0.26 21.25
N THR A 329 -7.64 -0.02 22.07
CA THR A 329 -8.72 0.93 22.39
C THR A 329 -8.18 2.22 23.02
N ARG A 330 -7.26 2.13 23.97
CA ARG A 330 -6.62 3.32 24.57
C ARG A 330 -5.93 4.21 23.54
N ALA A 331 -5.28 3.62 22.56
CA ALA A 331 -4.63 4.38 21.49
C ALA A 331 -5.68 5.12 20.61
N LEU A 332 -6.81 4.49 20.34
CA LEU A 332 -7.94 5.10 19.61
C LEU A 332 -8.63 6.21 20.40
N GLN A 333 -8.77 6.03 21.72
CA GLN A 333 -9.40 7.01 22.61
C GLN A 333 -8.67 8.35 22.68
N ARG A 334 -7.40 8.41 22.30
CA ARG A 334 -6.70 9.69 22.13
C ARG A 334 -7.38 10.57 21.09
N LEU A 335 -7.86 9.97 20.00
CA LEU A 335 -8.55 10.65 18.89
C LEU A 335 -10.06 10.74 19.11
N LEU A 336 -10.67 9.67 19.63
CA LEU A 336 -12.11 9.55 19.81
C LEU A 336 -12.43 8.94 21.19
N PRO A 337 -12.57 9.76 22.25
CA PRO A 337 -12.76 9.28 23.63
C PRO A 337 -14.01 8.41 23.85
N ALA A 338 -15.02 8.56 23.00
CA ALA A 338 -16.30 7.84 23.10
C ALA A 338 -16.25 6.36 22.70
N ILE A 339 -15.13 5.88 22.14
CA ILE A 339 -14.96 4.48 21.76
C ILE A 339 -14.55 3.64 22.97
N THR A 340 -15.16 2.47 23.10
CA THR A 340 -14.89 1.48 24.14
C THR A 340 -14.39 0.16 23.53
N GLU A 341 -13.92 -0.77 24.37
CA GLU A 341 -13.51 -2.10 23.89
C GLU A 341 -14.67 -2.87 23.24
N ASP A 342 -15.90 -2.69 23.74
CA ASP A 342 -17.08 -3.39 23.22
C ASP A 342 -17.49 -2.92 21.83
N ASP A 343 -17.10 -1.71 21.44
CA ASP A 343 -17.36 -1.16 20.11
C ASP A 343 -16.43 -1.74 19.03
N LEU A 344 -15.36 -2.44 19.43
CA LEU A 344 -14.40 -3.01 18.49
C LEU A 344 -14.76 -4.46 18.15
N GLN A 345 -15.04 -4.74 16.90
CA GLN A 345 -15.25 -6.07 16.34
C GLN A 345 -14.03 -6.51 15.53
N PRO A 346 -13.71 -7.82 15.45
CA PRO A 346 -12.64 -8.30 14.60
C PRO A 346 -12.80 -7.77 13.17
N GLY A 347 -11.74 -7.16 12.66
CA GLY A 347 -11.64 -6.66 11.27
C GLY A 347 -10.76 -7.56 10.42
N GLY A 348 -10.35 -7.05 9.27
CA GLY A 348 -9.40 -7.68 8.38
C GLY A 348 -7.95 -7.42 8.78
N ALA A 349 -7.05 -7.88 7.94
CA ALA A 349 -5.64 -7.52 8.01
C ALA A 349 -5.08 -7.30 6.60
N GLY A 350 -4.10 -6.43 6.50
CA GLY A 350 -3.29 -6.24 5.29
C GLY A 350 -1.83 -6.54 5.57
N VAL A 351 -1.10 -7.06 4.60
CA VAL A 351 0.35 -7.25 4.72
C VAL A 351 1.07 -6.22 3.85
N ARG A 352 1.89 -5.39 4.49
CA ARG A 352 2.72 -4.40 3.81
C ARG A 352 4.02 -5.06 3.33
N ALA A 353 4.32 -4.91 2.05
CA ALA A 353 5.61 -5.27 1.49
C ALA A 353 6.61 -4.15 1.79
N GLN A 354 7.26 -4.18 2.97
CA GLN A 354 8.25 -3.18 3.32
C GLN A 354 9.62 -3.56 2.75
N ALA A 355 10.11 -2.75 1.83
CA ALA A 355 11.46 -2.92 1.34
C ALA A 355 12.49 -2.44 2.35
N VAL A 356 13.48 -3.26 2.61
CA VAL A 356 14.57 -3.01 3.56
C VAL A 356 15.90 -3.19 2.83
N GLY A 357 16.79 -2.20 2.95
CA GLY A 357 18.15 -2.27 2.44
C GLY A 357 19.04 -3.18 3.29
N ALA A 358 20.13 -3.68 2.74
CA ALA A 358 21.10 -4.51 3.45
C ALA A 358 21.74 -3.79 4.65
N ASP A 359 21.78 -2.47 4.63
CA ASP A 359 22.23 -1.57 5.70
C ASP A 359 21.18 -1.34 6.81
N GLY A 360 19.98 -1.88 6.66
CA GLY A 360 18.87 -1.67 7.58
C GLY A 360 18.05 -0.40 7.32
N ALA A 361 18.26 0.28 6.18
CA ALA A 361 17.40 1.38 5.79
C ALA A 361 16.00 0.87 5.41
N LEU A 362 14.97 1.42 6.07
CA LEU A 362 13.58 1.25 5.64
C LEU A 362 13.36 2.15 4.43
N LEU A 363 13.14 1.54 3.26
CA LEU A 363 12.94 2.30 2.02
C LEU A 363 11.52 2.88 2.03
N ASP A 364 11.44 4.19 2.20
CA ASP A 364 10.17 4.88 2.33
C ASP A 364 9.61 5.36 0.99
N ASP A 365 10.44 5.61 -0.03
CA ASP A 365 10.00 6.04 -1.36
C ASP A 365 9.75 4.85 -2.31
N PHE A 366 9.18 5.12 -3.48
CA PHE A 366 9.06 4.13 -4.55
C PHE A 366 10.45 3.72 -5.03
N VAL A 367 10.66 2.41 -5.15
CA VAL A 367 11.93 1.86 -5.65
C VAL A 367 11.67 1.11 -6.94
N ILE A 368 12.03 1.74 -8.04
CA ILE A 368 11.97 1.16 -9.38
C ILE A 368 13.40 0.98 -9.86
N ARG A 369 13.77 -0.22 -10.28
CA ARG A 369 15.09 -0.58 -10.77
C ARG A 369 15.00 -1.17 -12.17
N GLN A 370 16.02 -0.91 -12.96
CA GLN A 370 16.14 -1.44 -14.32
C GLN A 370 17.29 -2.44 -14.37
N SER A 371 17.10 -3.49 -15.14
CA SER A 371 18.13 -4.41 -15.60
C SER A 371 17.95 -4.64 -17.10
N PRO A 372 18.88 -5.28 -17.80
CA PRO A 372 18.70 -5.57 -19.22
C PRO A 372 17.36 -6.27 -19.49
N ASN A 373 16.50 -5.66 -20.31
CA ASN A 373 15.16 -6.13 -20.70
C ASN A 373 14.18 -6.33 -19.53
N ALA A 374 14.43 -5.76 -18.33
CA ALA A 374 13.49 -5.86 -17.23
C ALA A 374 13.42 -4.57 -16.39
N ILE A 375 12.22 -4.29 -15.89
CA ILE A 375 11.95 -3.24 -14.89
C ILE A 375 11.37 -3.93 -13.65
N HIS A 376 11.87 -3.57 -12.47
CA HIS A 376 11.42 -4.11 -11.20
C HIS A 376 10.83 -3.02 -10.33
N VAL A 377 9.54 -3.09 -10.05
CA VAL A 377 8.88 -2.28 -9.03
C VAL A 377 9.06 -3.00 -7.69
N LEU A 378 10.18 -2.71 -7.01
CA LEU A 378 10.57 -3.40 -5.78
C LEU A 378 9.80 -2.90 -4.56
N ASN A 379 9.49 -1.60 -4.54
CA ASN A 379 8.80 -0.98 -3.42
C ASN A 379 7.77 0.03 -3.95
N ALA A 380 6.51 -0.26 -3.73
CA ALA A 380 5.40 0.66 -4.00
C ALA A 380 4.49 0.77 -2.77
N PRO A 381 5.03 1.31 -1.64
CA PRO A 381 4.25 1.45 -0.42
C PRO A 381 3.13 2.49 -0.61
N SER A 382 2.26 2.66 0.40
CA SER A 382 1.27 3.76 0.37
C SER A 382 1.96 5.09 -0.01
N PRO A 383 1.48 5.77 -1.05
CA PRO A 383 0.17 5.72 -1.69
C PRO A 383 0.11 4.88 -2.99
N GLY A 384 0.76 3.74 -3.07
CA GLY A 384 0.95 2.97 -4.31
C GLY A 384 -0.34 2.71 -5.10
N ALA A 385 -1.46 2.42 -4.43
CA ALA A 385 -2.75 2.22 -5.11
C ALA A 385 -3.28 3.53 -5.73
N THR A 386 -3.31 4.63 -4.97
CA THR A 386 -3.68 5.97 -5.47
C THR A 386 -2.78 6.41 -6.63
N ALA A 387 -1.49 6.08 -6.53
CA ALA A 387 -0.46 6.48 -7.49
C ALA A 387 -0.29 5.50 -8.66
N SER A 388 -1.05 4.42 -8.73
CA SER A 388 -0.81 3.29 -9.66
C SER A 388 -0.70 3.70 -11.12
N LEU A 389 -1.56 4.62 -11.58
CA LEU A 389 -1.54 5.14 -12.96
C LEU A 389 -0.31 6.00 -13.25
N ALA A 390 0.22 6.70 -12.25
CA ALA A 390 1.43 7.51 -12.42
C ALA A 390 2.71 6.64 -12.32
N ILE A 391 2.69 5.60 -11.49
CA ILE A 391 3.78 4.62 -11.40
C ILE A 391 3.95 3.90 -12.74
#